data_4d49ce2bba078f08b11b0442b2b382ac
#
_entry.id   4d49ce2bba078f08b11b0442b2b382ac
#
_cell.length_a   1.000
_cell.length_b   1.000
_cell.length_c   1.000
_cell.angle_alpha   90.00
_cell.angle_beta   90.00
_cell.angle_gamma   90.00
#
_symmetry.space_group_name_H-M   'P 1'
#
loop_
_entity.id
_entity.type
_entity.pdbx_description
1 polymer ?
#
loop_
_entity_poly.entity_id
_entity_poly.type
_entity_poly.pdbx_seq_one_letter_code
_entity_poly.pdbx_strand_id
1 'polypeptide(L)'
;MGLPVTDAQLDELRAHLDDIDYDVVRAHEERVRHDVMAHVLALGDLCPTARPIIHLGATSCYVTDNADLLLLREALGLIRGKLCEALRALGDFALKTKDVPCVGLTHLQAAQPLTVGRRAACWAQDLLQDLTDLDALLPSIKLLGCRGATGTQASFLDLFDGDVDKVEAMEQAISQKLGGLPVFDVSGQTYPRKLDARVLNLLASLGISCYRFAQDVRLLQSRGEMEEPFGSSQIGSSAMAYKRNPIRAERACSLSRHLIALSQDAAMTACTQWCERTLDDSANRRIALPEAFLTADAVLDIVIYLARGLVVYPKMCERGLRDALPFIATENIMMEAVKKGGDRQSTHERIRAHAQAAAVRMKEEGTANDLLQRIVEDPSLPLTQEDLSTLLEPSKYIGLAPRQTERFVTQVLRPAIGQDGCADAGNVVL
;
A
#
# COMPACT_ATOMS: atom_id res chain seq x y z
N MET A 1 19.11 -20.16 -36.23
CA MET A 1 17.85 -20.14 -37.00
C MET A 1 18.06 -19.95 -38.50
N GLY A 2 19.28 -19.83 -38.98
CA GLY A 2 19.63 -19.81 -40.40
C GLY A 2 19.60 -18.45 -41.08
N LEU A 3 19.38 -17.36 -40.33
CA LEU A 3 19.58 -16.01 -40.87
C LEU A 3 21.07 -15.71 -41.08
N PRO A 4 21.43 -14.89 -42.06
CA PRO A 4 22.84 -14.57 -42.38
C PRO A 4 23.44 -13.59 -41.35
N VAL A 5 23.47 -13.99 -40.10
CA VAL A 5 24.08 -13.25 -38.98
C VAL A 5 25.39 -13.92 -38.64
N THR A 6 26.50 -13.17 -38.67
CA THR A 6 27.83 -13.67 -38.40
C THR A 6 28.24 -13.49 -36.94
N ASP A 7 29.17 -14.36 -36.45
CA ASP A 7 29.72 -14.21 -35.10
C ASP A 7 30.43 -12.84 -34.92
N ALA A 8 31.13 -12.35 -35.95
CA ALA A 8 31.76 -11.04 -35.92
C ALA A 8 30.76 -9.89 -35.65
N GLN A 9 29.57 -9.96 -36.23
CA GLN A 9 28.50 -8.98 -35.98
C GLN A 9 28.00 -9.08 -34.53
N LEU A 10 27.83 -10.28 -34.01
CA LEU A 10 27.38 -10.50 -32.64
C LEU A 10 28.45 -10.08 -31.62
N ASP A 11 29.72 -10.33 -31.89
CA ASP A 11 30.80 -9.92 -30.99
C ASP A 11 31.00 -8.43 -30.98
N GLU A 12 30.84 -7.73 -32.10
CA GLU A 12 30.83 -6.27 -32.16
C GLU A 12 29.70 -5.68 -31.33
N LEU A 13 28.47 -6.20 -31.43
CA LEU A 13 27.36 -5.75 -30.60
C LEU A 13 27.59 -6.01 -29.11
N ARG A 14 28.15 -7.16 -28.76
CA ARG A 14 28.47 -7.49 -27.35
C ARG A 14 29.52 -6.57 -26.75
N ALA A 15 30.49 -6.13 -27.55
CA ALA A 15 31.54 -5.21 -27.11
C ALA A 15 31.01 -3.82 -26.77
N HIS A 16 29.84 -3.44 -27.31
CA HIS A 16 29.27 -2.09 -27.18
C HIS A 16 27.89 -2.06 -26.50
N LEU A 17 27.54 -3.06 -25.68
CA LEU A 17 26.23 -3.16 -25.03
C LEU A 17 25.95 -1.96 -24.11
N ASP A 18 26.98 -1.45 -23.44
CA ASP A 18 26.85 -0.40 -22.41
C ASP A 18 27.38 0.96 -22.91
N ASP A 19 27.86 1.03 -24.16
CA ASP A 19 28.42 2.25 -24.76
C ASP A 19 27.30 3.14 -25.33
N ILE A 20 26.61 3.87 -24.45
CA ILE A 20 25.52 4.75 -24.83
C ILE A 20 25.96 6.22 -24.78
N ASP A 21 26.15 6.84 -25.95
CA ASP A 21 26.41 8.28 -26.07
C ASP A 21 25.10 9.02 -26.33
N TYR A 22 24.56 9.65 -25.28
CA TYR A 22 23.30 10.39 -25.36
C TYR A 22 23.37 11.65 -26.23
N ASP A 23 24.55 12.25 -26.46
CA ASP A 23 24.70 13.39 -27.33
C ASP A 23 24.62 12.97 -28.81
N VAL A 24 25.21 11.83 -29.17
CA VAL A 24 25.05 11.21 -30.47
C VAL A 24 23.60 10.80 -30.73
N VAL A 25 22.96 10.17 -29.73
CA VAL A 25 21.52 9.80 -29.83
C VAL A 25 20.67 11.05 -30.06
N ARG A 26 20.90 12.13 -29.30
CA ARG A 26 20.17 13.39 -29.47
C ARG A 26 20.33 13.98 -30.86
N ALA A 27 21.55 14.00 -31.38
CA ALA A 27 21.83 14.49 -32.75
C ALA A 27 21.08 13.67 -33.81
N HIS A 28 21.03 12.35 -33.66
CA HIS A 28 20.22 11.50 -34.51
C HIS A 28 18.73 11.79 -34.38
N GLU A 29 18.22 11.92 -33.15
CA GLU A 29 16.79 12.18 -32.90
C GLU A 29 16.34 13.52 -33.49
N GLU A 30 17.14 14.57 -33.36
CA GLU A 30 16.87 15.86 -33.97
C GLU A 30 16.73 15.77 -35.52
N ARG A 31 17.49 14.87 -36.12
CA ARG A 31 17.47 14.63 -37.57
C ARG A 31 16.29 13.77 -38.01
N VAL A 32 16.07 12.61 -37.33
CA VAL A 32 15.09 11.61 -37.78
C VAL A 32 13.73 11.72 -37.09
N ARG A 33 13.64 12.49 -36.00
CA ARG A 33 12.42 12.72 -35.22
C ARG A 33 11.78 11.44 -34.72
N HIS A 34 12.61 10.46 -34.30
CA HIS A 34 12.17 9.17 -33.83
C HIS A 34 13.18 8.61 -32.80
N ASP A 35 12.75 8.46 -31.55
CA ASP A 35 13.55 8.07 -30.41
C ASP A 35 14.28 6.72 -30.59
N VAL A 36 13.53 5.63 -30.82
CA VAL A 36 14.13 4.30 -30.99
C VAL A 36 15.06 4.24 -32.20
N MET A 37 14.68 4.86 -33.32
CA MET A 37 15.55 4.91 -34.50
C MET A 37 16.82 5.69 -34.25
N ALA A 38 16.80 6.73 -33.39
CA ALA A 38 17.99 7.46 -32.99
C ALA A 38 18.99 6.54 -32.26
N HIS A 39 18.52 5.71 -31.34
CA HIS A 39 19.33 4.70 -30.66
C HIS A 39 19.87 3.62 -31.62
N VAL A 40 19.02 3.14 -32.55
CA VAL A 40 19.45 2.16 -33.57
C VAL A 40 20.56 2.73 -34.46
N LEU A 41 20.46 4.00 -34.84
CA LEU A 41 21.48 4.67 -35.64
C LEU A 41 22.77 4.90 -34.85
N ALA A 42 22.70 5.37 -33.62
CA ALA A 42 23.85 5.55 -32.74
C ALA A 42 24.61 4.23 -32.48
N LEU A 43 23.87 3.13 -32.20
CA LEU A 43 24.48 1.82 -32.08
C LEU A 43 25.09 1.33 -33.40
N GLY A 44 24.43 1.62 -34.54
CA GLY A 44 24.96 1.30 -35.87
C GLY A 44 26.22 2.06 -36.24
N ASP A 45 26.41 3.28 -35.71
CA ASP A 45 27.65 4.05 -35.87
C ASP A 45 28.81 3.46 -35.07
N LEU A 46 28.53 2.91 -33.87
CA LEU A 46 29.50 2.17 -33.04
C LEU A 46 29.77 0.75 -33.61
N CYS A 47 28.80 0.14 -34.25
CA CYS A 47 28.86 -1.23 -34.73
C CYS A 47 28.62 -1.31 -36.26
N PRO A 48 29.57 -0.79 -37.08
CA PRO A 48 29.39 -0.72 -38.55
C PRO A 48 29.22 -2.08 -39.21
N THR A 49 29.86 -3.15 -38.69
CA THR A 49 29.73 -4.51 -39.20
C THR A 49 28.34 -5.10 -38.92
N ALA A 50 27.79 -4.80 -37.73
CA ALA A 50 26.47 -5.27 -37.32
C ALA A 50 25.32 -4.36 -37.79
N ARG A 51 25.60 -3.12 -38.20
CA ARG A 51 24.60 -2.15 -38.62
C ARG A 51 23.49 -2.70 -39.55
N PRO A 52 23.79 -3.55 -40.57
CA PRO A 52 22.76 -4.10 -41.46
C PRO A 52 21.74 -5.02 -40.80
N ILE A 53 22.05 -5.58 -39.62
CA ILE A 53 21.19 -6.54 -38.93
C ILE A 53 20.51 -5.96 -37.67
N ILE A 54 20.88 -4.76 -37.24
CA ILE A 54 20.25 -4.12 -36.07
C ILE A 54 18.79 -3.82 -36.38
N HIS A 55 17.90 -4.21 -35.47
CA HIS A 55 16.45 -3.98 -35.56
C HIS A 55 15.74 -4.71 -36.70
N LEU A 56 16.31 -5.81 -37.22
CA LEU A 56 15.78 -6.57 -38.34
C LEU A 56 14.40 -7.16 -38.01
N GLY A 57 13.38 -6.84 -38.82
CA GLY A 57 12.00 -7.32 -38.67
C GLY A 57 11.26 -6.78 -37.41
N ALA A 58 11.92 -6.06 -36.53
CA ALA A 58 11.33 -5.54 -35.30
C ALA A 58 10.66 -4.17 -35.51
N THR A 59 9.82 -3.79 -34.57
CA THR A 59 9.28 -2.44 -34.42
C THR A 59 9.78 -1.81 -33.13
N SER A 60 9.63 -0.50 -32.97
CA SER A 60 10.06 0.22 -31.77
C SER A 60 9.51 -0.37 -30.48
N CYS A 61 8.26 -0.84 -30.50
CA CYS A 61 7.61 -1.43 -29.32
C CYS A 61 8.23 -2.78 -28.89
N TYR A 62 8.97 -3.46 -29.78
CA TYR A 62 9.76 -4.61 -29.33
C TYR A 62 10.75 -4.22 -28.22
N VAL A 63 11.41 -3.09 -28.38
CA VAL A 63 12.38 -2.58 -27.40
C VAL A 63 11.65 -1.96 -26.20
N THR A 64 10.83 -0.94 -26.45
CA THR A 64 10.21 -0.14 -25.38
C THR A 64 9.26 -0.94 -24.51
N ASP A 65 8.39 -1.73 -25.09
CA ASP A 65 7.35 -2.44 -24.36
C ASP A 65 7.87 -3.65 -23.57
N ASN A 66 8.83 -4.40 -24.13
CA ASN A 66 9.45 -5.46 -23.34
C ASN A 66 10.32 -4.91 -22.19
N ALA A 67 11.03 -3.79 -22.44
CA ALA A 67 11.78 -3.11 -21.37
C ALA A 67 10.84 -2.61 -20.26
N ASP A 68 9.73 -1.95 -20.61
CA ASP A 68 8.73 -1.49 -19.66
C ASP A 68 8.16 -2.63 -18.81
N LEU A 69 7.87 -3.80 -19.42
CA LEU A 69 7.34 -4.97 -18.72
C LEU A 69 8.33 -5.55 -17.72
N LEU A 70 9.62 -5.59 -18.06
CA LEU A 70 10.69 -6.00 -17.16
C LEU A 70 10.82 -5.00 -15.99
N LEU A 71 10.88 -3.71 -16.30
CA LEU A 71 10.97 -2.65 -15.29
C LEU A 71 9.74 -2.61 -14.37
N LEU A 72 8.54 -2.80 -14.90
CA LEU A 72 7.31 -2.91 -14.09
C LEU A 72 7.39 -4.06 -13.10
N ARG A 73 7.92 -5.20 -13.53
CA ARG A 73 8.09 -6.37 -12.69
C ARG A 73 9.12 -6.14 -11.57
N GLU A 74 10.25 -5.53 -11.90
CA GLU A 74 11.28 -5.17 -10.92
C GLU A 74 10.76 -4.14 -9.92
N ALA A 75 10.10 -3.09 -10.39
CA ALA A 75 9.52 -2.05 -9.55
C ALA A 75 8.44 -2.61 -8.60
N LEU A 76 7.57 -3.51 -9.07
CA LEU A 76 6.62 -4.21 -8.20
C LEU A 76 7.33 -5.09 -7.18
N GLY A 77 8.46 -5.69 -7.53
CA GLY A 77 9.31 -6.44 -6.59
C GLY A 77 9.83 -5.55 -5.45
N LEU A 78 10.29 -4.34 -5.76
CA LEU A 78 10.73 -3.35 -4.76
C LEU A 78 9.57 -2.92 -3.86
N ILE A 79 8.41 -2.60 -4.44
CA ILE A 79 7.19 -2.26 -3.66
C ILE A 79 6.78 -3.42 -2.75
N ARG A 80 6.84 -4.67 -3.26
CA ARG A 80 6.56 -5.87 -2.45
C ARG A 80 7.49 -5.96 -1.23
N GLY A 81 8.78 -5.75 -1.43
CA GLY A 81 9.76 -5.77 -0.34
C GLY A 81 9.43 -4.76 0.76
N LYS A 82 9.16 -3.51 0.38
CA LYS A 82 8.76 -2.44 1.33
C LYS A 82 7.41 -2.73 1.99
N LEU A 83 6.45 -3.28 1.27
CA LEU A 83 5.15 -3.67 1.83
C LEU A 83 5.30 -4.77 2.90
N CYS A 84 6.14 -5.77 2.66
CA CYS A 84 6.47 -6.79 3.66
C CYS A 84 7.12 -6.17 4.90
N GLU A 85 7.98 -5.17 4.73
CA GLU A 85 8.61 -4.47 5.86
C GLU A 85 7.62 -3.61 6.65
N ALA A 86 6.69 -2.92 5.98
CA ALA A 86 5.60 -2.20 6.62
C ALA A 86 4.70 -3.15 7.45
N LEU A 87 4.37 -4.30 6.88
CA LEU A 87 3.59 -5.36 7.55
C LEU A 87 4.33 -5.92 8.77
N ARG A 88 5.65 -6.17 8.66
CA ARG A 88 6.47 -6.61 9.79
C ARG A 88 6.46 -5.58 10.92
N ALA A 89 6.72 -4.31 10.60
CA ALA A 89 6.75 -3.23 11.57
C ALA A 89 5.40 -3.05 12.29
N LEU A 90 4.28 -3.09 11.55
CA LEU A 90 2.93 -3.04 12.12
C LEU A 90 2.62 -4.29 12.96
N GLY A 91 3.05 -5.46 12.54
CA GLY A 91 2.88 -6.70 13.30
C GLY A 91 3.61 -6.67 14.66
N ASP A 92 4.84 -6.19 14.67
CA ASP A 92 5.64 -6.05 15.89
C ASP A 92 5.04 -4.98 16.81
N PHE A 93 4.59 -3.85 16.25
CA PHE A 93 3.86 -2.84 17.02
C PHE A 93 2.55 -3.39 17.59
N ALA A 94 1.79 -4.16 16.82
CA ALA A 94 0.55 -4.78 17.26
C ALA A 94 0.79 -5.76 18.44
N LEU A 95 1.82 -6.60 18.37
CA LEU A 95 2.18 -7.51 19.47
C LEU A 95 2.64 -6.76 20.72
N LYS A 96 3.45 -5.72 20.56
CA LYS A 96 3.94 -4.89 21.67
C LYS A 96 2.79 -4.21 22.43
N THR A 97 1.70 -3.88 21.74
CA THR A 97 0.59 -3.10 22.29
C THR A 97 -0.71 -3.90 22.41
N LYS A 98 -0.66 -5.23 22.26
CA LYS A 98 -1.83 -6.11 22.25
C LYS A 98 -2.65 -6.08 23.55
N ASP A 99 -2.00 -5.75 24.66
CA ASP A 99 -2.60 -5.73 26.00
C ASP A 99 -2.89 -4.30 26.50
N VAL A 100 -2.71 -3.25 25.67
CA VAL A 100 -2.99 -1.86 26.03
C VAL A 100 -4.43 -1.52 25.72
N PRO A 101 -5.34 -1.40 26.72
CA PRO A 101 -6.74 -1.08 26.49
C PRO A 101 -6.90 0.36 26.02
N CYS A 102 -7.83 0.57 25.11
CA CYS A 102 -8.23 1.90 24.65
C CYS A 102 -9.72 1.92 24.26
N VAL A 103 -10.28 3.11 24.11
CA VAL A 103 -11.67 3.28 23.66
C VAL A 103 -11.81 2.87 22.20
N GLY A 104 -12.76 2.00 21.90
CA GLY A 104 -13.23 1.77 20.55
C GLY A 104 -14.07 2.94 20.07
N LEU A 105 -13.85 3.35 18.84
CA LEU A 105 -14.57 4.48 18.23
C LEU A 105 -15.38 3.99 17.03
N THR A 106 -16.70 4.06 17.14
CA THR A 106 -17.61 3.90 16.01
C THR A 106 -18.28 5.23 15.74
N HIS A 107 -18.29 5.69 14.48
CA HIS A 107 -18.77 7.03 14.13
C HIS A 107 -18.06 8.16 14.90
N LEU A 108 -16.78 7.95 15.27
CA LEU A 108 -15.98 8.78 16.17
C LEU A 108 -16.61 9.00 17.57
N GLN A 109 -17.58 8.18 17.94
CA GLN A 109 -18.17 8.15 19.28
C GLN A 109 -17.59 6.95 20.07
N ALA A 110 -17.49 7.14 21.38
CA ALA A 110 -17.03 6.08 22.28
C ALA A 110 -17.94 4.84 22.19
N ALA A 111 -17.34 3.71 21.95
CA ALA A 111 -17.96 2.38 21.89
C ALA A 111 -17.21 1.43 22.81
N GLN A 112 -17.45 0.12 22.64
CA GLN A 112 -16.79 -0.90 23.47
C GLN A 112 -15.26 -0.80 23.39
N PRO A 113 -14.55 -1.03 24.49
CA PRO A 113 -13.10 -1.05 24.53
C PRO A 113 -12.51 -2.13 23.62
N LEU A 114 -11.32 -1.83 23.11
CA LEU A 114 -10.45 -2.78 22.44
C LEU A 114 -9.01 -2.52 22.92
N THR A 115 -8.02 -3.10 22.25
CA THR A 115 -6.60 -2.78 22.51
C THR A 115 -5.95 -2.03 21.35
N VAL A 116 -4.92 -1.25 21.64
CA VAL A 116 -4.12 -0.55 20.64
C VAL A 116 -3.58 -1.55 19.60
N GLY A 117 -3.05 -2.69 20.04
CA GLY A 117 -2.56 -3.73 19.16
C GLY A 117 -3.64 -4.34 18.27
N ARG A 118 -4.88 -4.48 18.76
CA ARG A 118 -5.99 -4.97 17.93
C ARG A 118 -6.37 -3.96 16.82
N ARG A 119 -6.27 -2.65 17.11
CA ARG A 119 -6.43 -1.61 16.10
C ARG A 119 -5.32 -1.68 15.06
N ALA A 120 -4.07 -1.84 15.49
CA ALA A 120 -2.93 -1.99 14.59
C ALA A 120 -3.03 -3.25 13.70
N ALA A 121 -3.53 -4.35 14.24
CA ALA A 121 -3.81 -5.55 13.46
C ALA A 121 -4.85 -5.31 12.33
N CYS A 122 -5.81 -4.39 12.52
CA CYS A 122 -6.73 -4.00 11.45
C CYS A 122 -6.04 -3.22 10.33
N TRP A 123 -5.09 -2.33 10.65
CA TRP A 123 -4.30 -1.64 9.63
C TRP A 123 -3.42 -2.61 8.84
N ALA A 124 -2.78 -3.53 9.54
CA ALA A 124 -1.98 -4.58 8.90
C ALA A 124 -2.83 -5.53 8.04
N GLN A 125 -4.10 -5.76 8.40
CA GLN A 125 -5.00 -6.61 7.60
C GLN A 125 -5.30 -6.01 6.23
N ASP A 126 -5.44 -4.68 6.11
CA ASP A 126 -5.68 -4.03 4.82
C ASP A 126 -4.42 -4.17 3.92
N LEU A 127 -3.24 -3.83 4.46
CA LEU A 127 -1.98 -3.98 3.73
C LEU A 127 -1.66 -5.44 3.36
N LEU A 128 -2.13 -6.41 4.13
CA LEU A 128 -2.00 -7.83 3.80
C LEU A 128 -2.86 -8.22 2.60
N GLN A 129 -4.01 -7.60 2.42
CA GLN A 129 -4.81 -7.77 1.19
C GLN A 129 -4.05 -7.22 -0.03
N ASP A 130 -3.45 -6.03 0.11
CA ASP A 130 -2.65 -5.44 -0.97
C ASP A 130 -1.45 -6.34 -1.34
N LEU A 131 -0.79 -6.98 -0.37
CA LEU A 131 0.26 -7.96 -0.63
C LEU A 131 -0.26 -9.19 -1.39
N THR A 132 -1.43 -9.67 -1.01
CA THR A 132 -2.08 -10.82 -1.68
C THR A 132 -2.38 -10.49 -3.15
N ASP A 133 -2.91 -9.30 -3.41
CA ASP A 133 -3.22 -8.85 -4.77
C ASP A 133 -1.95 -8.62 -5.60
N LEU A 134 -0.89 -8.09 -4.98
CA LEU A 134 0.42 -7.92 -5.63
C LEU A 134 1.03 -9.27 -6.01
N ASP A 135 1.01 -10.25 -5.10
CA ASP A 135 1.54 -11.60 -5.32
C ASP A 135 0.75 -12.35 -6.42
N ALA A 136 -0.54 -12.03 -6.58
CA ALA A 136 -1.34 -12.56 -7.69
C ALA A 136 -1.06 -11.84 -9.02
N LEU A 137 -0.73 -10.55 -9.00
CA LEU A 137 -0.46 -9.77 -10.21
C LEU A 137 0.91 -10.09 -10.82
N LEU A 138 1.97 -10.20 -10.00
CA LEU A 138 3.35 -10.39 -10.45
C LEU A 138 3.53 -11.52 -11.47
N PRO A 139 3.03 -12.75 -11.23
CA PRO A 139 3.18 -13.85 -12.19
C PRO A 139 2.33 -13.68 -13.46
N SER A 140 1.36 -12.76 -13.47
CA SER A 140 0.51 -12.48 -14.62
C SER A 140 1.14 -11.52 -15.63
N ILE A 141 2.30 -10.91 -15.29
CA ILE A 141 3.04 -10.04 -16.21
C ILE A 141 3.77 -10.91 -17.22
N LYS A 142 3.40 -10.73 -18.49
CA LYS A 142 3.96 -11.43 -19.64
C LYS A 142 4.74 -10.44 -20.50
N LEU A 143 5.71 -10.91 -21.30
CA LEU A 143 6.39 -10.12 -22.31
C LEU A 143 5.46 -9.83 -23.51
N LEU A 144 5.71 -8.73 -24.22
CA LEU A 144 5.14 -8.50 -25.53
C LEU A 144 5.66 -9.55 -26.54
N GLY A 145 6.92 -9.93 -26.41
CA GLY A 145 7.61 -10.74 -27.39
C GLY A 145 8.04 -9.95 -28.63
N CYS A 146 8.27 -10.62 -29.74
CA CYS A 146 8.68 -10.04 -31.00
C CYS A 146 7.53 -10.13 -32.01
N ARG A 147 6.58 -9.16 -31.96
CA ARG A 147 5.26 -9.26 -32.59
C ARG A 147 5.15 -8.52 -33.94
N GLY A 148 6.01 -7.55 -34.21
CA GLY A 148 5.96 -6.73 -35.41
C GLY A 148 4.86 -5.64 -35.36
N ALA A 149 4.56 -5.05 -36.49
CA ALA A 149 3.77 -3.82 -36.60
C ALA A 149 2.31 -3.96 -36.13
N THR A 150 1.70 -5.13 -36.29
CA THR A 150 0.29 -5.39 -35.99
C THR A 150 0.09 -6.63 -35.10
N GLY A 151 1.15 -7.16 -34.53
CA GLY A 151 1.09 -8.34 -33.66
C GLY A 151 1.08 -9.70 -34.38
N THR A 152 1.12 -9.72 -35.71
CA THR A 152 0.96 -10.93 -36.54
C THR A 152 2.27 -11.66 -36.83
N GLN A 153 3.42 -11.06 -36.49
CA GLN A 153 4.77 -11.58 -36.81
C GLN A 153 5.04 -11.77 -38.34
N ALA A 154 4.26 -11.09 -39.17
CA ALA A 154 4.35 -11.26 -40.64
C ALA A 154 5.77 -11.00 -41.17
N SER A 155 6.48 -9.96 -40.68
CA SER A 155 7.86 -9.66 -41.09
C SER A 155 8.84 -10.75 -40.73
N PHE A 156 8.62 -11.44 -39.58
CA PHE A 156 9.47 -12.56 -39.14
C PHE A 156 9.16 -13.83 -39.93
N LEU A 157 7.88 -14.04 -40.24
CA LEU A 157 7.47 -15.16 -41.09
C LEU A 157 8.09 -15.02 -42.52
N ASP A 158 8.12 -13.80 -43.06
CA ASP A 158 8.79 -13.51 -44.32
C ASP A 158 10.32 -13.74 -44.22
N LEU A 159 10.97 -13.28 -43.16
CA LEU A 159 12.39 -13.49 -42.90
C LEU A 159 12.79 -14.97 -42.84
N PHE A 160 11.87 -15.84 -42.46
CA PHE A 160 12.07 -17.29 -42.36
C PHE A 160 11.41 -18.06 -43.51
N ASP A 161 11.14 -17.45 -44.64
CA ASP A 161 10.55 -18.05 -45.84
C ASP A 161 9.24 -18.83 -45.55
N GLY A 162 8.41 -18.35 -44.63
CA GLY A 162 7.15 -18.98 -44.24
C GLY A 162 7.27 -20.09 -43.20
N ASP A 163 8.43 -20.29 -42.60
CA ASP A 163 8.69 -21.32 -41.59
C ASP A 163 8.16 -20.87 -40.22
N VAL A 164 6.97 -21.34 -39.85
CA VAL A 164 6.27 -21.01 -38.59
C VAL A 164 7.07 -21.51 -37.38
N ASP A 165 7.65 -22.73 -37.47
CA ASP A 165 8.39 -23.32 -36.34
C ASP A 165 9.62 -22.48 -35.96
N LYS A 166 10.29 -21.87 -36.95
CA LYS A 166 11.39 -20.93 -36.70
C LYS A 166 10.94 -19.62 -36.04
N VAL A 167 9.79 -19.10 -36.40
CA VAL A 167 9.22 -17.90 -35.75
C VAL A 167 8.90 -18.18 -34.29
N GLU A 168 8.26 -19.31 -34.01
CA GLU A 168 7.94 -19.71 -32.62
C GLU A 168 9.22 -19.99 -31.81
N ALA A 169 10.21 -20.69 -32.39
CA ALA A 169 11.49 -20.94 -31.75
C ALA A 169 12.26 -19.61 -31.46
N MET A 170 12.18 -18.63 -32.36
CA MET A 170 12.76 -17.31 -32.12
C MET A 170 12.09 -16.63 -30.94
N GLU A 171 10.78 -16.63 -30.84
CA GLU A 171 10.03 -16.00 -29.73
C GLU A 171 10.36 -16.66 -28.39
N GLN A 172 10.44 -17.99 -28.36
CA GLN A 172 10.89 -18.75 -27.19
C GLN A 172 12.31 -18.39 -26.76
N ALA A 173 13.23 -18.28 -27.72
CA ALA A 173 14.62 -17.89 -27.45
C ALA A 173 14.73 -16.47 -26.88
N ILE A 174 13.92 -15.53 -27.38
CA ILE A 174 13.81 -14.16 -26.85
C ILE A 174 13.27 -14.19 -25.41
N SER A 175 12.18 -14.92 -25.17
CA SER A 175 11.61 -15.11 -23.83
C SER A 175 12.66 -15.61 -22.84
N GLN A 176 13.39 -16.66 -23.19
CA GLN A 176 14.46 -17.23 -22.34
C GLN A 176 15.57 -16.21 -22.05
N LYS A 177 15.98 -15.42 -23.03
CA LYS A 177 17.01 -14.36 -22.84
C LYS A 177 16.53 -13.21 -21.98
N LEU A 178 15.22 -12.95 -21.95
CA LEU A 178 14.56 -11.91 -21.14
C LEU A 178 14.03 -12.46 -19.79
N GLY A 179 14.63 -13.52 -19.28
CA GLY A 179 14.34 -14.09 -17.95
C GLY A 179 13.30 -15.20 -17.91
N GLY A 180 12.97 -15.80 -19.06
CA GLY A 180 12.05 -16.95 -19.16
C GLY A 180 10.59 -16.59 -18.87
N LEU A 181 10.21 -15.33 -19.01
CA LEU A 181 8.83 -14.89 -18.79
C LEU A 181 7.94 -15.33 -19.96
N PRO A 182 6.69 -15.75 -19.69
CA PRO A 182 5.75 -16.07 -20.76
C PRO A 182 5.46 -14.83 -21.63
N VAL A 183 5.11 -15.07 -22.89
CA VAL A 183 4.72 -14.03 -23.85
C VAL A 183 3.21 -13.96 -23.93
N PHE A 184 2.63 -12.79 -24.20
CA PHE A 184 1.19 -12.68 -24.51
C PHE A 184 0.84 -13.52 -25.73
N ASP A 185 -0.23 -14.30 -25.64
CA ASP A 185 -0.69 -15.15 -26.75
C ASP A 185 -1.12 -14.32 -27.96
N VAL A 186 -1.81 -13.21 -27.69
CA VAL A 186 -2.29 -12.25 -28.70
C VAL A 186 -2.01 -10.83 -28.24
N SER A 187 -1.50 -9.99 -29.15
CA SER A 187 -1.29 -8.57 -28.91
C SER A 187 -1.40 -7.80 -30.24
N GLY A 188 -1.51 -6.48 -30.15
CA GLY A 188 -1.24 -5.58 -31.28
C GLY A 188 0.27 -5.32 -31.42
N GLN A 189 0.63 -4.10 -31.80
CA GLN A 189 2.01 -3.64 -31.81
C GLN A 189 2.59 -3.51 -30.39
N THR A 190 1.72 -3.23 -29.40
CA THR A 190 2.04 -3.03 -27.98
C THR A 190 1.45 -4.16 -27.14
N TYR A 191 1.96 -4.33 -25.90
CA TYR A 191 1.24 -5.14 -24.94
C TYR A 191 -0.09 -4.47 -24.55
N PRO A 192 -1.09 -5.24 -24.08
CA PRO A 192 -2.38 -4.67 -23.69
C PRO A 192 -2.23 -3.62 -22.59
N ARG A 193 -2.52 -2.35 -22.82
CA ARG A 193 -2.44 -1.24 -21.86
C ARG A 193 -3.37 -1.43 -20.64
N LYS A 194 -4.28 -2.41 -20.73
CA LYS A 194 -5.04 -2.91 -19.58
C LYS A 194 -4.15 -3.34 -18.43
N LEU A 195 -2.91 -3.79 -18.70
CA LEU A 195 -1.96 -4.15 -17.67
C LEU A 195 -1.52 -2.93 -16.85
N ASP A 196 -1.25 -1.79 -17.49
CA ASP A 196 -0.91 -0.55 -16.80
C ASP A 196 -2.02 -0.13 -15.83
N ALA A 197 -3.28 -0.19 -16.28
CA ALA A 197 -4.42 0.09 -15.43
C ALA A 197 -4.52 -0.88 -14.24
N ARG A 198 -4.21 -2.16 -14.43
CA ARG A 198 -4.16 -3.14 -13.31
C ARG A 198 -3.08 -2.80 -12.31
N VAL A 199 -1.88 -2.45 -12.79
CA VAL A 199 -0.76 -2.06 -11.93
C VAL A 199 -1.09 -0.80 -11.13
N LEU A 200 -1.58 0.25 -11.78
CA LEU A 200 -1.90 1.49 -11.08
C LEU A 200 -3.10 1.36 -10.13
N ASN A 201 -4.07 0.50 -10.44
CA ASN A 201 -5.16 0.17 -9.50
C ASN A 201 -4.65 -0.57 -8.26
N LEU A 202 -3.68 -1.46 -8.40
CA LEU A 202 -3.02 -2.11 -7.26
C LEU A 202 -2.29 -1.08 -6.38
N LEU A 203 -1.50 -0.18 -6.98
CA LEU A 203 -0.81 0.88 -6.26
C LEU A 203 -1.78 1.86 -5.60
N ALA A 204 -2.92 2.14 -6.22
CA ALA A 204 -3.99 2.94 -5.63
C ALA A 204 -4.64 2.24 -4.42
N SER A 205 -4.87 0.91 -4.49
CA SER A 205 -5.35 0.12 -3.34
C SER A 205 -4.38 0.22 -2.17
N LEU A 206 -3.09 0.05 -2.43
CA LEU A 206 -2.04 0.28 -1.44
C LEU A 206 -2.11 1.69 -0.83
N GLY A 207 -2.32 2.71 -1.67
CA GLY A 207 -2.53 4.09 -1.24
C GLY A 207 -3.75 4.24 -0.31
N ILE A 208 -4.84 3.52 -0.54
CA ILE A 208 -6.04 3.51 0.32
C ILE A 208 -5.70 2.97 1.71
N SER A 209 -5.00 1.85 1.79
CA SER A 209 -4.59 1.23 3.07
C SER A 209 -3.63 2.14 3.85
N CYS A 210 -2.65 2.72 3.18
CA CYS A 210 -1.71 3.67 3.78
C CYS A 210 -2.40 4.96 4.26
N TYR A 211 -3.35 5.48 3.48
CA TYR A 211 -4.16 6.65 3.87
C TYR A 211 -4.93 6.38 5.14
N ARG A 212 -5.64 5.25 5.21
CA ARG A 212 -6.43 4.86 6.38
C ARG A 212 -5.58 4.79 7.63
N PHE A 213 -4.43 4.10 7.58
CA PHE A 213 -3.49 4.04 8.68
C PHE A 213 -3.04 5.43 9.14
N ALA A 214 -2.56 6.25 8.22
CA ALA A 214 -2.06 7.59 8.52
C ALA A 214 -3.17 8.51 9.06
N GLN A 215 -4.39 8.39 8.56
CA GLN A 215 -5.56 9.13 9.05
C GLN A 215 -5.88 8.77 10.50
N ASP A 216 -5.88 7.48 10.84
CA ASP A 216 -6.10 7.03 12.22
C ASP A 216 -5.00 7.54 13.16
N VAL A 217 -3.72 7.54 12.74
CA VAL A 217 -2.62 8.11 13.53
C VAL A 217 -2.88 9.59 13.84
N ARG A 218 -3.32 10.39 12.86
CA ARG A 218 -3.66 11.81 13.05
C ARG A 218 -4.80 12.00 14.05
N LEU A 219 -5.85 11.19 13.95
CA LEU A 219 -6.99 11.23 14.86
C LEU A 219 -6.59 10.83 16.28
N LEU A 220 -5.79 9.79 16.44
CA LEU A 220 -5.34 9.31 17.75
C LEU A 220 -4.35 10.29 18.40
N GLN A 221 -3.53 10.98 17.60
CA GLN A 221 -2.65 12.04 18.07
C GLN A 221 -3.47 13.25 18.58
N SER A 222 -4.54 13.62 17.93
CA SER A 222 -5.43 14.70 18.40
C SER A 222 -6.10 14.38 19.74
N ARG A 223 -6.25 13.09 20.06
CA ARG A 223 -6.75 12.60 21.36
C ARG A 223 -5.65 12.47 22.42
N GLY A 224 -4.39 12.63 22.03
CA GLY A 224 -3.23 12.42 22.91
C GLY A 224 -2.96 10.96 23.28
N GLU A 225 -3.61 9.99 22.63
CA GLU A 225 -3.45 8.56 22.90
C GLU A 225 -2.20 7.98 22.25
N MET A 226 -1.77 8.58 21.14
CA MET A 226 -0.65 8.14 20.31
C MET A 226 0.02 9.35 19.64
N GLU A 227 1.30 9.25 19.34
CA GLU A 227 2.03 10.25 18.55
C GLU A 227 2.94 9.56 17.53
N GLU A 228 3.17 10.25 16.40
CA GLU A 228 4.24 9.85 15.49
C GLU A 228 5.62 10.08 16.13
N PRO A 229 6.70 9.42 15.65
CA PRO A 229 8.05 9.64 16.17
C PRO A 229 8.44 11.11 16.03
N PHE A 230 9.02 11.66 17.11
CA PHE A 230 9.46 13.04 17.15
C PHE A 230 10.92 13.13 17.57
N GLY A 231 11.78 13.68 16.70
CA GLY A 231 13.21 13.81 16.95
C GLY A 231 13.52 14.84 18.05
N SER A 232 14.59 14.63 18.79
CA SER A 232 14.99 15.51 19.90
C SER A 232 15.24 16.96 19.48
N SER A 233 15.69 17.19 18.24
CA SER A 233 15.92 18.52 17.65
C SER A 233 14.81 18.98 16.71
N GLN A 234 13.75 18.19 16.57
CA GLN A 234 12.66 18.49 15.65
C GLN A 234 11.80 19.64 16.18
N ILE A 235 11.46 20.59 15.31
CA ILE A 235 10.54 21.68 15.60
C ILE A 235 9.15 21.30 15.06
N GLY A 236 8.18 21.16 15.94
CA GLY A 236 6.80 20.79 15.55
C GLY A 236 5.96 21.99 15.11
N SER A 237 6.30 23.19 15.55
CA SER A 237 5.60 24.44 15.21
C SER A 237 6.55 25.62 15.39
N SER A 238 6.55 26.56 14.43
CA SER A 238 7.32 27.79 14.51
C SER A 238 6.79 28.79 15.55
N ALA A 239 5.51 28.68 15.93
CA ALA A 239 4.85 29.61 16.83
C ALA A 239 4.61 29.04 18.25
N MET A 240 4.41 27.74 18.37
CA MET A 240 4.06 27.08 19.64
C MET A 240 5.05 25.96 19.92
N ALA A 241 6.01 26.20 20.80
CA ALA A 241 7.17 25.33 21.04
C ALA A 241 6.80 23.90 21.51
N TYR A 242 5.68 23.72 22.22
CA TYR A 242 5.22 22.42 22.69
C TYR A 242 4.45 21.60 21.66
N LYS A 243 4.02 22.23 20.56
CA LYS A 243 3.11 21.62 19.58
C LYS A 243 3.86 20.60 18.71
N ARG A 244 3.38 19.36 18.72
CA ARG A 244 3.89 18.27 17.87
C ARG A 244 2.83 17.93 16.83
N ASN A 245 3.04 18.34 15.60
CA ASN A 245 2.13 18.05 14.50
C ASN A 245 2.45 16.68 13.90
N PRO A 246 1.43 15.91 13.47
CA PRO A 246 1.62 14.63 12.78
C PRO A 246 1.99 14.84 11.30
N ILE A 247 3.10 15.53 11.05
CA ILE A 247 3.48 16.01 9.70
C ILE A 247 3.77 14.87 8.72
N ARG A 248 4.28 13.74 9.22
CA ARG A 248 4.57 12.56 8.38
C ARG A 248 3.29 11.82 8.03
N ALA A 249 2.40 11.63 8.98
CA ALA A 249 1.08 11.07 8.72
C ALA A 249 0.25 11.97 7.77
N GLU A 250 0.35 13.30 7.89
CA GLU A 250 -0.26 14.24 6.94
C GLU A 250 0.32 14.10 5.53
N ARG A 251 1.65 13.96 5.41
CA ARG A 251 2.33 13.72 4.14
C ARG A 251 1.91 12.39 3.51
N ALA A 252 1.87 11.31 4.29
CA ALA A 252 1.37 10.02 3.82
C ALA A 252 -0.07 10.13 3.28
N CYS A 253 -0.97 10.83 3.99
CA CYS A 253 -2.33 11.09 3.52
C CYS A 253 -2.35 11.86 2.19
N SER A 254 -1.51 12.88 2.02
CA SER A 254 -1.53 13.69 0.80
C SER A 254 -0.98 12.93 -0.41
N LEU A 255 0.13 12.21 -0.26
CA LEU A 255 0.72 11.38 -1.30
C LEU A 255 -0.19 10.21 -1.68
N SER A 256 -0.84 9.57 -0.71
CA SER A 256 -1.81 8.50 -0.97
C SER A 256 -2.98 8.98 -1.83
N ARG A 257 -3.52 10.20 -1.59
CA ARG A 257 -4.57 10.76 -2.46
C ARG A 257 -4.09 10.97 -3.89
N HIS A 258 -2.85 11.44 -4.05
CA HIS A 258 -2.25 11.59 -5.36
C HIS A 258 -2.14 10.23 -6.08
N LEU A 259 -1.60 9.22 -5.39
CA LEU A 259 -1.49 7.86 -5.91
C LEU A 259 -2.84 7.27 -6.34
N ILE A 260 -3.89 7.47 -5.54
CA ILE A 260 -5.26 7.04 -5.88
C ILE A 260 -5.74 7.75 -7.16
N ALA A 261 -5.48 9.04 -7.31
CA ALA A 261 -5.89 9.80 -8.49
C ALA A 261 -5.19 9.32 -9.77
N LEU A 262 -3.91 8.94 -9.71
CA LEU A 262 -3.12 8.45 -10.85
C LEU A 262 -3.69 7.18 -11.48
N SER A 263 -4.43 6.35 -10.75
CA SER A 263 -5.03 5.13 -11.29
C SER A 263 -6.07 5.42 -12.39
N GLN A 264 -6.74 6.56 -12.31
CA GLN A 264 -7.72 7.01 -13.30
C GLN A 264 -7.08 7.28 -14.65
N ASP A 265 -5.87 7.82 -14.65
CA ASP A 265 -5.11 8.15 -15.83
C ASP A 265 -4.81 6.89 -16.68
N ALA A 266 -4.25 5.86 -16.06
CA ALA A 266 -3.99 4.59 -16.73
C ALA A 266 -5.28 3.90 -17.23
N ALA A 267 -6.38 4.03 -16.49
CA ALA A 267 -7.67 3.50 -16.93
C ALA A 267 -8.18 4.20 -18.19
N MET A 268 -8.09 5.54 -18.26
CA MET A 268 -8.46 6.33 -19.43
C MET A 268 -7.56 6.00 -20.63
N THR A 269 -6.25 5.90 -20.42
CA THR A 269 -5.29 5.52 -21.46
C THR A 269 -5.59 4.14 -22.02
N ALA A 270 -5.94 3.17 -21.17
CA ALA A 270 -6.32 1.83 -21.62
C ALA A 270 -7.61 1.82 -22.46
N CYS A 271 -8.55 2.73 -22.18
CA CYS A 271 -9.81 2.86 -22.95
C CYS A 271 -9.61 3.48 -24.34
N THR A 272 -8.58 4.31 -24.52
CA THR A 272 -8.34 5.06 -25.77
C THR A 272 -7.38 4.35 -26.73
N GLN A 273 -7.04 3.08 -26.50
CA GLN A 273 -6.26 2.28 -27.43
C GLN A 273 -7.11 1.86 -28.63
N TRP A 274 -6.72 2.33 -29.84
CA TRP A 274 -7.47 2.09 -31.06
C TRP A 274 -6.78 1.07 -31.95
N CYS A 275 -7.55 0.07 -32.39
CA CYS A 275 -7.06 -1.00 -33.24
C CYS A 275 -5.75 -1.60 -32.68
N GLU A 276 -4.74 -1.77 -33.52
CA GLU A 276 -3.48 -2.42 -33.16
C GLU A 276 -2.43 -1.46 -32.57
N ARG A 277 -2.61 -0.14 -32.74
CA ARG A 277 -1.71 0.89 -32.21
C ARG A 277 -2.30 2.29 -32.25
N THR A 278 -2.14 3.04 -31.17
CA THR A 278 -2.18 4.51 -31.12
C THR A 278 -0.97 5.01 -30.33
N LEU A 279 -0.49 6.23 -30.60
CA LEU A 279 0.61 6.85 -29.85
C LEU A 279 0.10 7.70 -28.68
N ASP A 280 -1.19 7.74 -28.47
CA ASP A 280 -1.86 8.52 -27.43
C ASP A 280 -1.38 8.14 -26.00
N ASP A 281 -1.01 6.91 -25.81
CA ASP A 281 -0.47 6.38 -24.54
C ASP A 281 0.96 6.87 -24.22
N SER A 282 1.77 7.21 -25.18
CA SER A 282 3.22 7.29 -25.04
C SER A 282 3.67 8.34 -24.01
N ALA A 283 3.29 9.60 -24.20
CA ALA A 283 3.69 10.68 -23.29
C ALA A 283 3.06 10.52 -21.89
N ASN A 284 1.79 10.14 -21.87
CA ASN A 284 1.02 9.93 -20.65
C ASN A 284 1.64 8.84 -19.76
N ARG A 285 1.93 7.66 -20.30
CA ARG A 285 2.54 6.53 -19.56
C ARG A 285 3.91 6.88 -18.97
N ARG A 286 4.72 7.66 -19.66
CA ARG A 286 6.05 8.10 -19.20
C ARG A 286 5.98 9.02 -17.99
N ILE A 287 4.82 9.60 -17.70
CA ILE A 287 4.57 10.38 -16.47
C ILE A 287 3.87 9.51 -15.43
N ALA A 288 2.73 8.93 -15.78
CA ALA A 288 1.85 8.27 -14.82
C ALA A 288 2.49 7.04 -14.14
N LEU A 289 3.19 6.20 -14.91
CA LEU A 289 3.81 4.98 -14.36
C LEU A 289 4.95 5.29 -13.38
N PRO A 290 6.01 6.03 -13.77
CA PRO A 290 7.10 6.34 -12.84
C PRO A 290 6.62 7.10 -11.60
N GLU A 291 5.72 8.07 -11.78
CA GLU A 291 5.21 8.87 -10.67
C GLU A 291 4.40 8.04 -9.68
N ALA A 292 3.61 7.07 -10.16
CA ALA A 292 2.87 6.16 -9.30
C ALA A 292 3.81 5.28 -8.45
N PHE A 293 4.86 4.72 -9.04
CA PHE A 293 5.84 3.91 -8.32
C PHE A 293 6.64 4.73 -7.31
N LEU A 294 7.14 5.90 -7.69
CA LEU A 294 7.87 6.81 -6.79
C LEU A 294 6.99 7.25 -5.62
N THR A 295 5.71 7.53 -5.89
CA THR A 295 4.76 7.94 -4.85
C THR A 295 4.45 6.77 -3.90
N ALA A 296 4.22 5.56 -4.42
CA ALA A 296 3.98 4.37 -3.61
C ALA A 296 5.19 4.03 -2.73
N ASP A 297 6.38 4.13 -3.29
CA ASP A 297 7.65 3.94 -2.60
C ASP A 297 7.81 4.90 -1.42
N ALA A 298 7.63 6.20 -1.66
CA ALA A 298 7.70 7.24 -0.64
C ALA A 298 6.63 7.08 0.46
N VAL A 299 5.41 6.68 0.11
CA VAL A 299 4.34 6.43 1.09
C VAL A 299 4.68 5.25 1.98
N LEU A 300 5.20 4.15 1.41
CA LEU A 300 5.62 2.99 2.19
C LEU A 300 6.77 3.31 3.14
N ASP A 301 7.75 4.11 2.73
CA ASP A 301 8.82 4.57 3.61
C ASP A 301 8.26 5.31 4.83
N ILE A 302 7.30 6.20 4.61
CA ILE A 302 6.65 6.93 5.71
C ILE A 302 5.89 5.96 6.62
N VAL A 303 5.14 4.99 6.05
CA VAL A 303 4.39 3.99 6.83
C VAL A 303 5.34 3.14 7.68
N ILE A 304 6.46 2.66 7.11
CA ILE A 304 7.48 1.90 7.84
C ILE A 304 8.06 2.73 8.98
N TYR A 305 8.43 3.97 8.70
CA TYR A 305 8.98 4.89 9.71
C TYR A 305 7.98 5.12 10.86
N LEU A 306 6.73 5.40 10.54
CA LEU A 306 5.67 5.58 11.52
C LEU A 306 5.48 4.30 12.34
N ALA A 307 5.27 3.16 11.70
CA ALA A 307 4.98 1.89 12.35
C ALA A 307 6.08 1.47 13.34
N ARG A 308 7.36 1.70 12.98
CA ARG A 308 8.51 1.41 13.85
C ARG A 308 8.60 2.32 15.06
N GLY A 309 8.15 3.57 14.93
CA GLY A 309 8.40 4.62 15.90
C GLY A 309 7.17 5.18 16.62
N LEU A 310 5.95 4.69 16.34
CA LEU A 310 4.73 5.13 17.02
C LEU A 310 4.88 5.06 18.55
N VAL A 311 4.59 6.18 19.19
CA VAL A 311 4.59 6.31 20.65
C VAL A 311 3.16 6.21 21.16
N VAL A 312 2.88 5.26 22.03
CA VAL A 312 1.57 5.10 22.70
C VAL A 312 1.66 5.63 24.12
N TYR A 313 0.64 6.33 24.55
CA TYR A 313 0.48 6.84 25.91
C TYR A 313 -0.60 6.06 26.68
N PRO A 314 -0.28 4.94 27.36
CA PRO A 314 -1.26 4.10 28.02
C PRO A 314 -2.11 4.86 29.04
N LYS A 315 -1.53 5.86 29.72
CA LYS A 315 -2.28 6.69 30.69
C LYS A 315 -3.31 7.60 30.04
N MET A 316 -3.08 8.02 28.79
CA MET A 316 -4.07 8.79 28.03
C MET A 316 -5.19 7.86 27.50
N CYS A 317 -4.84 6.65 27.07
CA CYS A 317 -5.83 5.62 26.75
C CYS A 317 -6.71 5.29 27.97
N GLU A 318 -6.10 5.09 29.16
CA GLU A 318 -6.81 4.85 30.40
C GLU A 318 -7.74 6.03 30.79
N ARG A 319 -7.28 7.28 30.60
CA ARG A 319 -8.10 8.47 30.83
C ARG A 319 -9.34 8.46 29.92
N GLY A 320 -9.18 8.22 28.63
CA GLY A 320 -10.30 8.12 27.69
C GLY A 320 -11.30 7.02 28.07
N LEU A 321 -10.80 5.88 28.57
CA LEU A 321 -11.65 4.80 29.07
C LEU A 321 -12.40 5.20 30.35
N ARG A 322 -11.74 5.87 31.29
CA ARG A 322 -12.36 6.32 32.54
C ARG A 322 -13.56 7.23 32.28
N ASP A 323 -13.48 8.08 31.29
CA ASP A 323 -14.56 8.99 30.92
C ASP A 323 -15.73 8.27 30.22
N ALA A 324 -15.45 7.23 29.42
CA ALA A 324 -16.44 6.53 28.61
C ALA A 324 -17.01 5.27 29.27
N LEU A 325 -16.22 4.57 30.08
CA LEU A 325 -16.55 3.25 30.62
C LEU A 325 -17.81 3.21 31.47
N PRO A 326 -18.14 4.24 32.28
CA PRO A 326 -19.39 4.25 33.03
C PRO A 326 -20.62 4.09 32.14
N PHE A 327 -20.63 4.73 30.97
CA PHE A 327 -21.75 4.58 30.01
C PHE A 327 -21.71 3.22 29.29
N ILE A 328 -20.52 2.74 28.92
CA ILE A 328 -20.34 1.45 28.24
C ILE A 328 -20.75 0.28 29.16
N ALA A 329 -20.44 0.39 30.44
CA ALA A 329 -20.68 -0.64 31.45
C ALA A 329 -22.12 -0.71 31.94
N THR A 330 -23.04 0.12 31.47
CA THR A 330 -24.42 0.19 31.98
C THR A 330 -25.16 -1.15 31.95
N GLU A 331 -24.91 -1.98 30.94
CA GLU A 331 -25.47 -3.34 30.90
C GLU A 331 -24.93 -4.22 32.03
N ASN A 332 -23.62 -4.21 32.24
CA ASN A 332 -22.97 -4.99 33.32
C ASN A 332 -23.42 -4.52 34.70
N ILE A 333 -23.56 -3.19 34.88
CA ILE A 333 -24.07 -2.56 36.09
C ILE A 333 -25.52 -3.01 36.35
N MET A 334 -26.37 -3.01 35.33
CA MET A 334 -27.73 -3.51 35.41
C MET A 334 -27.78 -5.00 35.82
N MET A 335 -26.96 -5.84 35.18
CA MET A 335 -26.92 -7.26 35.49
C MET A 335 -26.45 -7.53 36.89
N GLU A 336 -25.50 -6.75 37.44
CA GLU A 336 -25.06 -6.87 38.82
C GLU A 336 -26.13 -6.46 39.82
N ALA A 337 -26.87 -5.39 39.55
CA ALA A 337 -28.02 -5.00 40.36
C ALA A 337 -29.10 -6.07 40.36
N VAL A 338 -29.37 -6.73 39.23
CA VAL A 338 -30.34 -7.82 39.15
C VAL A 338 -29.87 -9.05 39.97
N LYS A 339 -28.58 -9.41 39.94
CA LYS A 339 -28.03 -10.49 40.75
C LYS A 339 -28.20 -10.23 42.28
N LYS A 340 -28.22 -8.96 42.65
CA LYS A 340 -28.45 -8.53 44.06
C LYS A 340 -29.93 -8.35 44.39
N GLY A 341 -30.83 -8.82 43.57
CA GLY A 341 -32.27 -8.83 43.81
C GLY A 341 -33.06 -7.66 43.21
N GLY A 342 -32.43 -6.82 42.41
CA GLY A 342 -33.10 -5.75 41.67
C GLY A 342 -34.02 -6.30 40.60
N ASP A 343 -35.17 -5.64 40.35
CA ASP A 343 -36.02 -5.91 39.19
C ASP A 343 -35.38 -5.37 37.91
N ARG A 344 -35.26 -6.23 36.89
CA ARG A 344 -34.54 -5.89 35.65
C ARG A 344 -35.10 -4.68 34.95
N GLN A 345 -36.42 -4.54 34.83
CA GLN A 345 -37.05 -3.46 34.07
C GLN A 345 -36.93 -2.13 34.80
N SER A 346 -37.20 -2.14 36.12
CA SER A 346 -37.02 -0.98 36.98
C SER A 346 -35.56 -0.52 37.02
N THR A 347 -34.62 -1.46 37.17
CA THR A 347 -33.17 -1.17 37.16
C THR A 347 -32.74 -0.56 35.84
N HIS A 348 -33.20 -1.10 34.72
CA HIS A 348 -32.87 -0.54 33.38
C HIS A 348 -33.35 0.91 33.25
N GLU A 349 -34.61 1.20 33.62
CA GLU A 349 -35.16 2.54 33.50
C GLU A 349 -34.43 3.54 34.41
N ARG A 350 -34.07 3.13 35.63
CA ARG A 350 -33.29 3.97 36.55
C ARG A 350 -31.90 4.30 36.01
N ILE A 351 -31.16 3.27 35.54
CA ILE A 351 -29.83 3.47 34.97
C ILE A 351 -29.93 4.36 33.72
N ARG A 352 -30.95 4.17 32.87
CA ARG A 352 -31.19 5.00 31.69
C ARG A 352 -31.40 6.46 32.06
N ALA A 353 -32.23 6.75 33.04
CA ALA A 353 -32.50 8.11 33.52
C ALA A 353 -31.22 8.76 34.08
N HIS A 354 -30.45 8.06 34.91
CA HIS A 354 -29.19 8.54 35.44
C HIS A 354 -28.14 8.78 34.34
N ALA A 355 -28.06 7.89 33.36
CA ALA A 355 -27.13 8.04 32.23
C ALA A 355 -27.46 9.26 31.37
N GLN A 356 -28.73 9.49 31.08
CA GLN A 356 -29.17 10.68 30.36
C GLN A 356 -28.88 11.98 31.14
N ALA A 357 -29.19 12.01 32.43
CA ALA A 357 -28.92 13.17 33.29
C ALA A 357 -27.42 13.47 33.41
N ALA A 358 -26.58 12.44 33.55
CA ALA A 358 -25.14 12.61 33.57
C ALA A 358 -24.60 13.11 32.21
N ALA A 359 -25.09 12.57 31.11
CA ALA A 359 -24.68 13.01 29.76
C ALA A 359 -25.08 14.47 29.46
N VAL A 360 -26.25 14.89 29.89
CA VAL A 360 -26.72 16.32 29.77
C VAL A 360 -25.79 17.22 30.57
N ARG A 361 -25.56 16.88 31.83
CA ARG A 361 -24.73 17.68 32.73
C ARG A 361 -23.29 17.84 32.22
N MET A 362 -22.69 16.72 31.75
CA MET A 362 -21.37 16.79 31.16
C MET A 362 -21.29 17.78 29.99
N LYS A 363 -22.31 17.82 29.13
CA LYS A 363 -22.33 18.66 27.91
C LYS A 363 -22.65 20.10 28.23
N GLU A 364 -23.57 20.36 29.12
CA GLU A 364 -24.07 21.71 29.44
C GLU A 364 -23.16 22.44 30.45
N GLU A 365 -22.63 21.69 31.45
CA GLU A 365 -21.84 22.29 32.55
C GLU A 365 -20.34 22.03 32.40
N GLY A 366 -19.91 21.18 31.46
CA GLY A 366 -18.48 20.79 31.28
C GLY A 366 -17.91 19.98 32.44
N THR A 367 -18.75 19.32 33.23
CA THR A 367 -18.36 18.57 34.41
C THR A 367 -17.86 17.15 34.06
N ALA A 368 -17.21 16.49 34.98
CA ALA A 368 -16.87 15.06 34.85
C ALA A 368 -18.14 14.18 34.87
N ASN A 369 -18.01 12.94 34.35
CA ASN A 369 -19.08 11.96 34.39
C ASN A 369 -19.42 11.54 35.83
N ASP A 370 -20.63 11.86 36.28
CA ASP A 370 -21.14 11.55 37.63
C ASP A 370 -22.11 10.38 37.66
N LEU A 371 -22.23 9.60 36.56
CA LEU A 371 -23.18 8.48 36.47
C LEU A 371 -23.03 7.48 37.62
N LEU A 372 -21.80 7.12 37.93
CA LEU A 372 -21.54 6.12 38.99
C LEU A 372 -21.96 6.62 40.38
N GLN A 373 -21.71 7.91 40.66
CA GLN A 373 -22.15 8.54 41.90
C GLN A 373 -23.68 8.52 42.01
N ARG A 374 -24.37 8.87 40.93
CA ARG A 374 -25.84 8.85 40.88
C ARG A 374 -26.42 7.47 41.12
N ILE A 375 -25.75 6.41 40.58
CA ILE A 375 -26.16 5.01 40.78
C ILE A 375 -25.99 4.57 42.24
N VAL A 376 -24.87 4.94 42.88
CA VAL A 376 -24.62 4.59 44.29
C VAL A 376 -25.56 5.37 45.24
N GLU A 377 -25.91 6.62 44.90
CA GLU A 377 -26.79 7.43 45.70
C GLU A 377 -28.29 7.08 45.52
N ASP A 378 -28.63 6.24 44.54
CA ASP A 378 -30.03 5.82 44.32
C ASP A 378 -30.38 4.61 45.23
N PRO A 379 -31.21 4.81 46.27
CA PRO A 379 -31.56 3.76 47.22
C PRO A 379 -32.34 2.60 46.61
N SER A 380 -32.88 2.77 45.39
CA SER A 380 -33.56 1.70 44.65
C SER A 380 -32.64 0.76 43.90
N LEU A 381 -31.35 1.12 43.79
CA LEU A 381 -30.34 0.27 43.16
C LEU A 381 -29.45 -0.37 44.22
N PRO A 382 -29.43 -1.72 44.35
CA PRO A 382 -28.68 -2.43 45.42
C PRO A 382 -27.20 -2.55 45.06
N LEU A 383 -26.54 -1.43 44.74
CA LEU A 383 -25.13 -1.37 44.29
C LEU A 383 -24.30 -0.45 45.19
N THR A 384 -23.12 -0.91 45.52
CA THR A 384 -22.14 -0.16 46.31
C THR A 384 -21.01 0.38 45.42
N GLN A 385 -20.22 1.32 45.94
CA GLN A 385 -19.02 1.83 45.26
C GLN A 385 -18.00 0.72 44.94
N GLU A 386 -17.89 -0.32 45.84
CA GLU A 386 -17.00 -1.45 45.65
C GLU A 386 -17.44 -2.33 44.46
N ASP A 387 -18.76 -2.56 44.32
CA ASP A 387 -19.32 -3.29 43.21
C ASP A 387 -18.98 -2.60 41.88
N LEU A 388 -19.21 -1.29 41.80
CA LEU A 388 -18.93 -0.53 40.61
C LEU A 388 -17.45 -0.47 40.28
N SER A 389 -16.57 -0.32 41.27
CA SER A 389 -15.11 -0.30 41.04
C SER A 389 -14.61 -1.61 40.45
N THR A 390 -15.16 -2.74 40.88
CA THR A 390 -14.84 -4.07 40.35
C THR A 390 -15.36 -4.26 38.92
N LEU A 391 -16.52 -3.69 38.61
CA LEU A 391 -17.13 -3.77 37.26
C LEU A 391 -16.38 -2.91 36.25
N LEU A 392 -15.76 -1.82 36.64
CA LEU A 392 -15.16 -0.84 35.76
C LEU A 392 -13.70 -1.09 35.40
N GLU A 393 -13.21 -2.31 35.60
CA GLU A 393 -11.87 -2.66 35.17
C GLU A 393 -11.81 -2.81 33.64
N PRO A 394 -11.00 -2.00 32.94
CA PRO A 394 -10.97 -1.98 31.46
C PRO A 394 -10.66 -3.33 30.80
N SER A 395 -9.84 -4.15 31.46
CA SER A 395 -9.45 -5.48 30.97
C SER A 395 -10.62 -6.44 30.77
N LYS A 396 -11.74 -6.22 31.50
CA LYS A 396 -12.97 -7.03 31.37
C LYS A 396 -13.75 -6.76 30.08
N TYR A 397 -13.48 -5.66 29.40
CA TYR A 397 -14.26 -5.19 28.24
C TYR A 397 -13.54 -5.35 26.90
N ILE A 398 -12.27 -5.70 26.89
CA ILE A 398 -11.47 -5.85 25.66
C ILE A 398 -11.73 -7.15 24.91
N GLY A 399 -12.52 -8.05 25.46
CA GLY A 399 -12.90 -9.32 24.85
C GLY A 399 -11.69 -10.16 24.43
N LEU A 400 -11.71 -10.65 23.20
CA LEU A 400 -10.63 -11.46 22.64
C LEU A 400 -9.54 -10.65 21.92
N ALA A 401 -9.51 -9.33 22.08
CA ALA A 401 -8.60 -8.45 21.32
C ALA A 401 -7.12 -8.87 21.41
N PRO A 402 -6.54 -9.18 22.60
CA PRO A 402 -5.14 -9.64 22.69
C PRO A 402 -4.90 -10.95 21.92
N ARG A 403 -5.78 -11.93 22.11
CA ARG A 403 -5.67 -13.24 21.47
C ARG A 403 -5.84 -13.15 19.94
N GLN A 404 -6.79 -12.34 19.48
CA GLN A 404 -7.01 -12.10 18.04
C GLN A 404 -5.78 -11.47 17.40
N THR A 405 -5.18 -10.46 18.07
CA THR A 405 -3.95 -9.79 17.60
C THR A 405 -2.80 -10.78 17.49
N GLU A 406 -2.54 -11.54 18.54
CA GLU A 406 -1.46 -12.52 18.56
C GLU A 406 -1.64 -13.59 17.49
N ARG A 407 -2.83 -14.17 17.37
CA ARG A 407 -3.14 -15.17 16.34
C ARG A 407 -2.97 -14.60 14.93
N PHE A 408 -3.47 -13.39 14.67
CA PHE A 408 -3.34 -12.76 13.37
C PHE A 408 -1.87 -12.56 13.00
N VAL A 409 -1.07 -11.98 13.90
CA VAL A 409 0.33 -11.70 13.59
C VAL A 409 1.14 -12.99 13.43
N THR A 410 0.95 -13.97 14.31
CA THR A 410 1.80 -15.18 14.33
C THR A 410 1.39 -16.23 13.32
N GLN A 411 0.08 -16.38 13.06
CA GLN A 411 -0.44 -17.48 12.24
C GLN A 411 -0.87 -17.04 10.83
N VAL A 412 -1.05 -15.75 10.59
CA VAL A 412 -1.50 -15.23 9.28
C VAL A 412 -0.46 -14.31 8.67
N LEU A 413 -0.12 -13.20 9.35
CA LEU A 413 0.74 -12.16 8.79
C LEU A 413 2.18 -12.63 8.58
N ARG A 414 2.84 -13.15 9.64
CA ARG A 414 4.24 -13.61 9.54
C ARG A 414 4.46 -14.71 8.50
N PRO A 415 3.61 -15.74 8.40
CA PRO A 415 3.72 -16.72 7.32
C PRO A 415 3.55 -16.11 5.92
N ALA A 416 2.67 -15.14 5.73
CA ALA A 416 2.43 -14.51 4.44
C ALA A 416 3.62 -13.67 3.94
N ILE A 417 4.32 -12.96 4.85
CA ILE A 417 5.49 -12.15 4.46
C ILE A 417 6.79 -12.97 4.27
N GLY A 418 6.82 -14.22 4.75
CA GLY A 418 8.01 -15.09 4.66
C GLY A 418 9.18 -14.63 5.54
N GLN A 419 10.26 -15.44 5.56
CA GLN A 419 11.50 -15.11 6.29
C GLN A 419 12.49 -14.29 5.45
N ASP A 420 12.48 -14.43 4.12
CA ASP A 420 13.54 -13.98 3.22
C ASP A 420 13.18 -12.75 2.36
N GLY A 421 12.06 -12.10 2.60
CA GLY A 421 11.44 -11.20 1.63
C GLY A 421 11.55 -9.69 1.88
N CYS A 422 12.39 -9.22 2.79
CA CYS A 422 12.50 -7.77 2.97
C CYS A 422 13.77 -7.23 2.36
N ALA A 423 13.58 -6.52 1.25
CA ALA A 423 14.58 -5.57 0.80
C ALA A 423 14.86 -4.58 1.97
N ASP A 424 16.12 -4.25 2.15
CA ASP A 424 16.53 -3.25 3.12
C ASP A 424 15.78 -1.94 2.78
N ALA A 425 14.74 -1.64 3.55
CA ALA A 425 14.07 -0.35 3.45
C ALA A 425 15.13 0.67 3.87
N GLY A 426 15.73 1.35 2.91
CA GLY A 426 16.79 2.30 3.13
C GLY A 426 16.46 3.25 4.28
N ASN A 427 17.46 3.83 4.90
CA ASN A 427 17.27 4.84 5.94
C ASN A 427 16.39 5.97 5.41
N VAL A 428 15.14 6.00 5.85
CA VAL A 428 14.23 7.10 5.51
C VAL A 428 14.74 8.36 6.15
N VAL A 429 15.50 9.14 5.41
CA VAL A 429 15.87 10.51 5.79
C VAL A 429 14.68 11.39 5.44
N LEU A 430 13.90 11.75 6.45
CA LEU A 430 12.73 12.65 6.31
C LEU A 430 13.05 14.03 6.85
#